data_bb336bd1d09c370d7ca0f8f015032de2
#
_entry.id   bb336bd1d09c370d7ca0f8f015032de2
#
_cell.length_a   1.000
_cell.length_b   1.000
_cell.length_c   1.000
_cell.angle_alpha   90.00
_cell.angle_beta   90.00
_cell.angle_gamma   90.00
#
_symmetry.space_group_name_H-M   'P 1'
#
loop_
_entity.id
_entity.type
_entity.pdbx_description
1 polymer ?
#
loop_
_entity_poly.entity_id
_entity_poly.type
_entity_poly.pdbx_seq_one_letter_code
_entity_poly.pdbx_strand_id
1 'polypeptide(L)'
;MIFLKVLKEKARKLLLGLCLFGSFQIHSFGNGFPSEYYEISDINESKNYFFNHMYEIVAKENNRVKSERRFVEEVLGSNILNIDFDSPTFYKLLSIKQKYKIKNIYTLYEYQKKIDIVPPSLAIAQAAVESAWGKSRFVKEASNIFGHWTYNEEIGIL
;
A
#
# COMPACT_ATOMS: atom_id res chain seq x y z
N MET A 1 15.95 -21.62 19.92
CA MET A 1 16.59 -20.30 19.68
C MET A 1 16.81 -19.99 18.20
N ILE A 2 17.12 -20.96 17.34
CA ILE A 2 17.34 -20.79 15.87
C ILE A 2 16.04 -20.48 15.13
N PHE A 3 14.92 -21.10 15.49
CA PHE A 3 13.62 -20.93 14.84
C PHE A 3 13.07 -19.50 14.93
N LEU A 4 13.24 -18.85 16.10
CA LEU A 4 12.85 -17.45 16.30
C LEU A 4 13.69 -16.46 15.45
N LYS A 5 14.96 -16.78 15.22
CA LYS A 5 15.86 -15.97 14.38
C LYS A 5 15.46 -16.02 12.90
N VAL A 6 15.10 -17.22 12.42
CA VAL A 6 14.63 -17.44 11.05
C VAL A 6 13.27 -16.78 10.81
N LEU A 7 12.37 -16.82 11.80
CA LEU A 7 11.07 -16.13 11.72
C LEU A 7 11.25 -14.60 11.66
N LYS A 8 12.13 -14.05 12.50
CA LYS A 8 12.46 -12.60 12.49
C LYS A 8 13.13 -12.17 11.19
N GLU A 9 13.99 -13.00 10.60
CA GLU A 9 14.64 -12.68 9.32
C GLU A 9 13.67 -12.76 8.13
N LYS A 10 12.78 -13.76 8.12
CA LYS A 10 11.70 -13.85 7.12
C LYS A 10 10.69 -12.70 7.26
N ALA A 11 10.31 -12.35 8.49
CA ALA A 11 9.45 -11.19 8.76
C ALA A 11 10.13 -9.88 8.33
N ARG A 12 11.45 -9.72 8.57
CA ARG A 12 12.22 -8.54 8.15
C ARG A 12 12.40 -8.45 6.64
N LYS A 13 12.54 -9.58 5.93
CA LYS A 13 12.57 -9.63 4.46
C LYS A 13 11.18 -9.39 3.87
N LEU A 14 10.12 -9.84 4.53
CA LEU A 14 8.73 -9.53 4.17
C LEU A 14 8.41 -8.04 4.40
N LEU A 15 8.87 -7.46 5.51
CA LEU A 15 8.78 -6.01 5.79
C LEU A 15 9.54 -5.17 4.74
N LEU A 16 10.75 -5.60 4.35
CA LEU A 16 11.53 -4.94 3.29
C LEU A 16 10.88 -5.10 1.90
N GLY A 17 10.14 -6.19 1.66
CA GLY A 17 9.32 -6.38 0.47
C GLY A 17 8.12 -5.45 0.41
N LEU A 18 7.49 -5.14 1.56
CA LEU A 18 6.37 -4.18 1.65
C LEU A 18 6.85 -2.72 1.53
N CYS A 19 8.08 -2.38 1.92
CA CYS A 19 8.66 -1.05 1.70
C CYS A 19 8.92 -0.75 0.21
N LEU A 20 8.79 -1.73 -0.69
CA LEU A 20 8.89 -1.54 -2.14
C LEU A 20 7.56 -1.13 -2.79
N PHE A 21 6.47 -1.08 -2.02
CA PHE A 21 5.24 -0.44 -2.49
C PHE A 21 5.52 1.06 -2.64
N GLY A 22 5.83 1.43 -3.88
CA GLY A 22 5.98 2.80 -4.28
C GLY A 22 4.83 3.62 -3.74
N SER A 23 5.18 4.67 -2.98
CA SER A 23 4.33 5.74 -2.45
C SER A 23 2.84 5.39 -2.50
N PHE A 24 2.37 4.74 -1.44
CA PHE A 24 0.97 4.68 -1.08
C PHE A 24 0.56 6.14 -0.85
N GLN A 25 0.21 6.85 -1.92
CA GLN A 25 -0.41 8.16 -1.78
C GLN A 25 -1.80 7.92 -1.22
N ILE A 26 -1.87 7.85 0.10
CA ILE A 26 -3.12 8.00 0.82
C ILE A 26 -3.56 9.43 0.53
N HIS A 27 -4.45 9.58 -0.45
CA HIS A 27 -5.15 10.83 -0.63
C HIS A 27 -5.85 11.13 0.68
N SER A 28 -5.34 12.14 1.36
CA SER A 28 -5.97 12.89 2.44
C SER A 28 -7.08 12.14 3.17
N PHE A 29 -6.72 11.15 3.98
CA PHE A 29 -7.49 10.87 5.17
C PHE A 29 -7.19 12.03 6.13
N GLY A 30 -8.22 12.73 6.58
CA GLY A 30 -8.09 13.67 7.67
C GLY A 30 -7.37 12.97 8.84
N ASN A 31 -6.77 13.74 9.73
CA ASN A 31 -5.89 13.29 10.80
C ASN A 31 -6.39 11.99 11.50
N GLY A 32 -5.83 10.82 11.11
CA GLY A 32 -6.14 9.54 11.74
C GLY A 32 -7.48 8.90 11.34
N PHE A 33 -8.06 8.13 12.26
CA PHE A 33 -9.40 7.60 12.16
C PHE A 33 -10.43 8.69 12.49
N PRO A 34 -11.71 8.54 12.07
CA PRO A 34 -12.79 9.44 12.49
C PRO A 34 -12.85 9.60 14.00
N SER A 35 -13.28 10.79 14.50
CA SER A 35 -13.33 11.11 15.92
C SER A 35 -14.13 10.08 16.73
N GLU A 36 -15.22 9.60 16.17
CA GLU A 36 -16.11 8.61 16.77
C GLU A 36 -15.38 7.30 17.12
N TYR A 37 -14.35 6.94 16.35
CA TYR A 37 -13.53 5.78 16.65
C TYR A 37 -12.81 5.88 17.99
N TYR A 38 -12.33 7.06 18.34
CA TYR A 38 -11.57 7.28 19.56
C TYR A 38 -12.47 7.37 20.82
N GLU A 39 -13.77 7.53 20.63
CA GLU A 39 -14.78 7.58 21.69
C GLU A 39 -15.28 6.17 22.07
N ILE A 40 -15.01 5.15 21.25
CA ILE A 40 -15.41 3.78 21.53
C ILE A 40 -14.65 3.25 22.74
N SER A 41 -15.37 3.01 23.84
CA SER A 41 -14.81 2.50 25.10
C SER A 41 -14.71 0.97 25.13
N ASP A 42 -15.62 0.26 24.47
CA ASP A 42 -15.56 -1.20 24.38
C ASP A 42 -14.44 -1.65 23.43
N ILE A 43 -13.59 -2.56 23.93
CA ILE A 43 -12.41 -3.03 23.21
C ILE A 43 -12.80 -3.83 21.96
N ASN A 44 -13.83 -4.66 22.04
CA ASN A 44 -14.24 -5.50 20.92
C ASN A 44 -14.90 -4.67 19.83
N GLU A 45 -15.74 -3.73 20.23
CA GLU A 45 -16.36 -2.77 19.31
C GLU A 45 -15.28 -1.93 18.58
N SER A 46 -14.31 -1.39 19.33
CA SER A 46 -13.19 -0.63 18.78
C SER A 46 -12.36 -1.45 17.78
N LYS A 47 -12.09 -2.74 18.09
CA LYS A 47 -11.39 -3.63 17.15
C LYS A 47 -12.21 -3.93 15.90
N ASN A 48 -13.50 -4.18 16.05
CA ASN A 48 -14.41 -4.44 14.93
C ASN A 48 -14.49 -3.22 14.00
N TYR A 49 -14.58 -2.00 14.57
CA TYR A 49 -14.54 -0.77 13.80
C TYR A 49 -13.25 -0.65 13.02
N PHE A 50 -12.10 -0.86 13.68
CA PHE A 50 -10.78 -0.82 13.03
C PHE A 50 -10.70 -1.81 11.87
N PHE A 51 -11.13 -3.08 12.06
CA PHE A 51 -11.11 -4.10 11.01
C PHE A 51 -11.95 -3.70 9.80
N ASN A 52 -13.18 -3.26 10.03
CA ASN A 52 -14.08 -2.88 8.94
C ASN A 52 -13.52 -1.70 8.15
N HIS A 53 -13.08 -0.65 8.86
CA HIS A 53 -12.50 0.54 8.25
C HIS A 53 -11.24 0.21 7.42
N MET A 54 -10.32 -0.56 7.99
CA MET A 54 -9.11 -0.97 7.27
C MET A 54 -9.40 -1.91 6.10
N TYR A 55 -10.40 -2.78 6.23
CA TYR A 55 -10.81 -3.67 5.15
C TYR A 55 -11.29 -2.89 3.92
N GLU A 56 -12.11 -1.87 4.12
CA GLU A 56 -12.58 -1.00 3.03
C GLU A 56 -11.44 -0.30 2.31
N ILE A 57 -10.47 0.24 3.08
CA ILE A 57 -9.29 0.90 2.53
C ILE A 57 -8.46 -0.07 1.69
N VAL A 58 -8.14 -1.24 2.25
CA VAL A 58 -7.32 -2.25 1.58
C VAL A 58 -8.03 -2.82 0.35
N ALA A 59 -9.34 -3.07 0.44
CA ALA A 59 -10.13 -3.55 -0.69
C ALA A 59 -10.16 -2.54 -1.84
N LYS A 60 -10.38 -1.26 -1.53
CA LYS A 60 -10.35 -0.17 -2.51
C LYS A 60 -8.99 -0.09 -3.21
N GLU A 61 -7.90 -0.15 -2.46
CA GLU A 61 -6.56 -0.07 -3.01
C GLU A 61 -6.21 -1.33 -3.84
N ASN A 62 -6.57 -2.51 -3.37
CA ASN A 62 -6.40 -3.75 -4.13
C ASN A 62 -7.17 -3.72 -5.47
N ASN A 63 -8.37 -3.13 -5.49
CA ASN A 63 -9.13 -2.96 -6.73
C ASN A 63 -8.43 -2.00 -7.71
N ARG A 64 -7.80 -0.93 -7.20
CA ARG A 64 -6.99 -0.02 -8.00
C ARG A 64 -5.78 -0.75 -8.60
N VAL A 65 -5.06 -1.52 -7.78
CA VAL A 65 -3.90 -2.32 -8.23
C VAL A 65 -4.31 -3.34 -9.30
N LYS A 66 -5.43 -4.05 -9.10
CA LYS A 66 -5.97 -4.96 -10.13
C LYS A 66 -6.28 -4.27 -11.44
N SER A 67 -6.85 -3.06 -11.38
CA SER A 67 -7.18 -2.27 -12.58
C SER A 67 -5.92 -1.80 -13.29
N GLU A 68 -4.87 -1.40 -12.58
CA GLU A 68 -3.59 -1.04 -13.17
C GLU A 68 -2.91 -2.25 -13.82
N ARG A 69 -2.93 -3.41 -13.15
CA ARG A 69 -2.40 -4.66 -13.71
C ARG A 69 -3.11 -5.06 -14.99
N ARG A 70 -4.45 -5.07 -14.98
CA ARG A 70 -5.26 -5.38 -16.17
C ARG A 70 -4.95 -4.45 -17.32
N PHE A 71 -4.90 -3.14 -17.05
CA PHE A 71 -4.54 -2.14 -18.05
C PHE A 71 -3.19 -2.43 -18.71
N VAL A 72 -2.17 -2.76 -17.92
CA VAL A 72 -0.84 -3.11 -18.45
C VAL A 72 -0.88 -4.40 -19.28
N GLU A 73 -1.60 -5.42 -18.81
CA GLU A 73 -1.75 -6.69 -19.52
C GLU A 73 -2.47 -6.49 -20.87
N GLU A 74 -3.49 -5.64 -20.94
CA GLU A 74 -4.19 -5.29 -22.16
C GLU A 74 -3.28 -4.51 -23.13
N VAL A 75 -2.57 -3.51 -22.66
CA VAL A 75 -1.70 -2.66 -23.49
C VAL A 75 -0.49 -3.43 -24.02
N LEU A 76 0.19 -4.19 -23.16
CA LEU A 76 1.38 -4.96 -23.56
C LEU A 76 1.04 -6.29 -24.26
N GLY A 77 -0.15 -6.84 -24.02
CA GLY A 77 -0.66 -8.03 -24.71
C GLY A 77 -1.20 -7.74 -26.10
N SER A 78 -1.63 -6.51 -26.37
CA SER A 78 -1.89 -6.02 -27.71
C SER A 78 -0.57 -5.65 -28.41
N ASN A 79 -0.61 -5.40 -29.72
CA ASN A 79 0.62 -5.05 -30.46
C ASN A 79 1.15 -3.68 -30.04
N ILE A 80 1.97 -3.64 -28.98
CA ILE A 80 2.54 -2.42 -28.41
C ILE A 80 3.39 -1.60 -29.40
N LEU A 81 3.87 -2.23 -30.48
CA LEU A 81 4.64 -1.55 -31.52
C LEU A 81 3.82 -0.50 -32.27
N ASN A 82 2.49 -0.57 -32.20
CA ASN A 82 1.57 0.38 -32.81
C ASN A 82 1.04 1.43 -31.82
N ILE A 83 1.58 1.51 -30.63
CA ILE A 83 1.13 2.50 -29.64
C ILE A 83 1.64 3.88 -30.05
N ASP A 84 0.71 4.85 -30.10
CA ASP A 84 1.06 6.25 -30.26
C ASP A 84 1.70 6.77 -28.97
N PHE A 85 2.94 7.26 -29.05
CA PHE A 85 3.71 7.76 -27.92
C PHE A 85 3.14 9.05 -27.32
N ASP A 86 2.30 9.77 -28.06
CA ASP A 86 1.60 10.97 -27.58
C ASP A 86 0.20 10.65 -27.05
N SER A 87 -0.16 9.36 -26.99
CA SER A 87 -1.49 8.94 -26.53
C SER A 87 -1.62 8.97 -25.00
N PRO A 88 -2.82 9.24 -24.47
CA PRO A 88 -3.11 9.10 -23.04
C PRO A 88 -2.79 7.70 -22.50
N THR A 89 -2.95 6.67 -23.33
CA THR A 89 -2.61 5.27 -23.01
C THR A 89 -1.13 5.11 -22.72
N PHE A 90 -0.27 5.70 -23.55
CA PHE A 90 1.17 5.65 -23.33
C PHE A 90 1.60 6.42 -22.07
N TYR A 91 1.06 7.62 -21.86
CA TYR A 91 1.34 8.38 -20.63
C TYR A 91 0.89 7.66 -19.37
N LYS A 92 -0.26 6.98 -19.41
CA LYS A 92 -0.71 6.13 -18.30
C LYS A 92 0.24 4.96 -18.06
N LEU A 93 0.73 4.30 -19.12
CA LEU A 93 1.72 3.22 -19.00
C LEU A 93 3.03 3.73 -18.39
N LEU A 94 3.51 4.92 -18.79
CA LEU A 94 4.68 5.57 -18.21
C LEU A 94 4.50 5.87 -16.73
N SER A 95 3.35 6.38 -16.31
CA SER A 95 3.05 6.66 -14.90
C SER A 95 3.09 5.39 -14.06
N ILE A 96 2.52 4.29 -14.56
CA ILE A 96 2.56 2.97 -13.91
C ILE A 96 4.00 2.45 -13.85
N LYS A 97 4.77 2.58 -14.94
CA LYS A 97 6.20 2.22 -14.97
C LYS A 97 6.98 2.93 -13.86
N GLN A 98 6.79 4.24 -13.71
CA GLN A 98 7.47 5.04 -12.68
C GLN A 98 7.03 4.62 -11.28
N LYS A 99 5.72 4.50 -11.04
CA LYS A 99 5.13 4.10 -9.77
C LYS A 99 5.69 2.77 -9.25
N TYR A 100 5.78 1.77 -10.10
CA TYR A 100 6.25 0.43 -9.74
C TYR A 100 7.74 0.20 -10.01
N LYS A 101 8.48 1.26 -10.36
CA LYS A 101 9.93 1.21 -10.63
C LYS A 101 10.28 0.09 -11.63
N ILE A 102 9.51 0.01 -12.72
CA ILE A 102 9.75 -0.94 -13.81
C ILE A 102 10.95 -0.45 -14.63
N LYS A 103 11.88 -1.33 -14.92
CA LYS A 103 13.10 -0.98 -15.68
C LYS A 103 12.78 -0.82 -17.17
N ASN A 104 12.18 -1.84 -17.77
CA ASN A 104 11.85 -1.86 -19.19
C ASN A 104 10.34 -1.78 -19.39
N ILE A 105 9.87 -0.72 -20.06
CA ILE A 105 8.47 -0.43 -20.30
C ILE A 105 7.75 -1.54 -21.10
N TYR A 106 8.49 -2.29 -21.92
CA TYR A 106 7.94 -3.32 -22.81
C TYR A 106 7.90 -4.72 -22.18
N THR A 107 8.46 -4.91 -20.98
CA THR A 107 8.58 -6.22 -20.37
C THR A 107 7.41 -6.52 -19.45
N LEU A 108 6.35 -7.11 -19.98
CA LEU A 108 5.13 -7.48 -19.23
C LEU A 108 5.44 -8.27 -17.94
N TYR A 109 6.40 -9.19 -17.98
CA TYR A 109 6.80 -9.98 -16.81
C TYR A 109 7.24 -9.13 -15.62
N GLU A 110 7.94 -8.01 -15.85
CA GLU A 110 8.34 -7.11 -14.75
C GLU A 110 7.12 -6.49 -14.05
N TYR A 111 6.10 -6.11 -14.82
CA TYR A 111 4.85 -5.58 -14.26
C TYR A 111 4.11 -6.65 -13.47
N GLN A 112 3.94 -7.85 -14.05
CA GLN A 112 3.26 -8.96 -13.39
C GLN A 112 3.91 -9.36 -12.06
N LYS A 113 5.23 -9.25 -11.96
CA LYS A 113 5.99 -9.52 -10.75
C LYS A 113 5.83 -8.44 -9.67
N LYS A 114 5.60 -7.18 -10.08
CA LYS A 114 5.60 -6.04 -9.15
C LYS A 114 4.21 -5.48 -8.85
N ILE A 115 3.26 -5.67 -9.75
CA ILE A 115 1.88 -5.20 -9.58
C ILE A 115 1.05 -6.38 -9.09
N ASP A 116 0.93 -6.50 -7.77
CA ASP A 116 0.11 -7.53 -7.16
C ASP A 116 -0.63 -6.99 -5.94
N ILE A 117 -1.71 -7.66 -5.57
CA ILE A 117 -2.54 -7.30 -4.42
C ILE A 117 -1.90 -7.81 -3.13
N VAL A 118 -2.23 -7.14 -2.03
CA VAL A 118 -1.89 -7.60 -0.69
C VAL A 118 -3.11 -8.29 -0.09
N PRO A 119 -2.98 -9.51 0.47
CA PRO A 119 -4.07 -10.14 1.20
C PRO A 119 -4.60 -9.21 2.29
N PRO A 120 -5.91 -8.90 2.33
CA PRO A 120 -6.45 -7.96 3.31
C PRO A 120 -6.13 -8.33 4.75
N SER A 121 -6.18 -9.61 5.10
CA SER A 121 -5.83 -10.10 6.43
C SER A 121 -4.39 -9.76 6.85
N LEU A 122 -3.43 -9.86 5.92
CA LEU A 122 -2.04 -9.52 6.18
C LEU A 122 -1.87 -8.01 6.40
N ALA A 123 -2.45 -7.20 5.52
CA ALA A 123 -2.36 -5.74 5.63
C ALA A 123 -3.01 -5.23 6.92
N ILE A 124 -4.18 -5.75 7.27
CA ILE A 124 -4.93 -5.36 8.48
C ILE A 124 -4.18 -5.80 9.73
N ALA A 125 -3.65 -7.02 9.77
CA ALA A 125 -2.86 -7.50 10.91
C ALA A 125 -1.62 -6.64 11.14
N GLN A 126 -0.90 -6.28 10.08
CA GLN A 126 0.25 -5.39 10.16
C GLN A 126 -0.16 -3.99 10.62
N ALA A 127 -1.22 -3.43 10.04
CA ALA A 127 -1.75 -2.14 10.46
C ALA A 127 -2.12 -2.11 11.94
N ALA A 128 -2.76 -3.17 12.46
CA ALA A 128 -3.13 -3.27 13.87
C ALA A 128 -1.92 -3.23 14.80
N VAL A 129 -0.84 -3.94 14.45
CA VAL A 129 0.39 -4.01 15.25
C VAL A 129 1.15 -2.70 15.19
N GLU A 130 1.39 -2.16 14.00
CA GLU A 130 2.22 -0.96 13.79
C GLU A 130 1.55 0.31 14.32
N SER A 131 0.23 0.37 14.27
CA SER A 131 -0.53 1.57 14.65
C SER A 131 -1.11 1.51 16.07
N ALA A 132 -0.88 0.44 16.84
CA ALA A 132 -1.59 0.17 18.08
C ALA A 132 -3.13 0.26 17.87
N TRP A 133 -3.64 -0.46 16.87
CA TRP A 133 -5.04 -0.42 16.46
C TRP A 133 -5.51 0.99 16.06
N GLY A 134 -4.68 1.75 15.38
CA GLY A 134 -5.01 3.12 14.97
C GLY A 134 -4.95 4.16 16.09
N LYS A 135 -4.53 3.78 17.31
CA LYS A 135 -4.52 4.65 18.48
C LYS A 135 -3.16 5.32 18.77
N SER A 136 -2.13 4.99 17.97
CA SER A 136 -0.80 5.59 18.13
C SER A 136 -0.82 7.10 17.83
N ARG A 137 0.14 7.84 18.42
CA ARG A 137 0.34 9.27 18.13
C ARG A 137 0.55 9.52 16.63
N PHE A 138 1.36 8.68 15.99
CA PHE A 138 1.66 8.81 14.56
C PHE A 138 0.43 8.66 13.65
N VAL A 139 -0.55 7.83 14.05
CA VAL A 139 -1.82 7.76 13.32
C VAL A 139 -2.65 9.01 13.54
N LYS A 140 -2.79 9.46 14.79
CA LYS A 140 -3.60 10.62 15.14
C LYS A 140 -3.10 11.92 14.52
N GLU A 141 -1.79 12.11 14.47
CA GLU A 141 -1.17 13.35 14.02
C GLU A 141 -0.77 13.36 12.55
N ALA A 142 -0.41 12.19 11.97
CA ALA A 142 0.10 12.09 10.61
C ALA A 142 -0.57 11.03 9.75
N SER A 143 -1.65 10.38 10.22
CA SER A 143 -2.29 9.25 9.52
C SER A 143 -1.31 8.12 9.15
N ASN A 144 -0.22 8.00 9.90
CA ASN A 144 0.85 7.05 9.62
C ASN A 144 0.55 5.68 10.25
N ILE A 145 -0.24 4.87 9.56
CA ILE A 145 -0.71 3.56 10.05
C ILE A 145 0.41 2.51 10.02
N PHE A 146 1.31 2.58 9.03
CA PHE A 146 2.33 1.56 8.79
C PHE A 146 3.74 1.96 9.25
N GLY A 147 3.88 3.01 10.05
CA GLY A 147 5.17 3.42 10.58
C GLY A 147 6.19 3.86 9.53
N HIS A 148 5.74 4.52 8.47
CA HIS A 148 6.66 5.01 7.44
C HIS A 148 7.56 6.10 8.00
N TRP A 149 8.87 5.98 7.72
CA TRP A 149 9.85 6.99 8.03
C TRP A 149 9.96 8.01 6.91
N THR A 150 10.11 9.29 7.29
CA THR A 150 10.47 10.36 6.38
C THR A 150 11.76 11.01 6.85
N TYR A 151 12.60 11.40 5.90
CA TYR A 151 13.79 12.22 6.15
C TYR A 151 13.52 13.72 5.87
N ASN A 152 12.28 14.05 5.49
CA ASN A 152 11.87 15.44 5.29
C ASN A 152 11.33 15.98 6.62
N GLU A 153 12.05 16.94 7.21
CA GLU A 153 11.71 17.55 8.49
C GLU A 153 10.40 18.35 8.46
N GLU A 154 9.97 18.82 7.28
CA GLU A 154 8.73 19.59 7.10
C GLU A 154 7.46 18.73 7.25
N ILE A 155 7.57 17.41 7.01
CA ILE A 155 6.44 16.47 7.08
C ILE A 155 6.65 15.37 8.12
N GLY A 156 7.78 15.38 8.82
CA GLY A 156 8.07 14.46 9.92
C GLY A 156 7.42 14.90 11.22
N ILE A 157 6.96 13.94 12.03
CA ILE A 157 6.58 14.18 13.42
C ILE A 157 7.77 13.77 14.29
N LEU A 158 8.25 14.70 15.11
CA LEU A 158 9.31 14.49 16.08
C LEU A 158 8.80 13.80 17.36
#